data_e1c25d35ebcdf2255badd23da783ed1c
#
_entry.id   e1c25d35ebcdf2255badd23da783ed1c
#
_cell.length_a   1.000
_cell.length_b   1.000
_cell.length_c   1.000
_cell.angle_alpha   90.00
_cell.angle_beta   90.00
_cell.angle_gamma   90.00
#
_symmetry.space_group_name_H-M   'P 1'
#
loop_
_entity.id
_entity.type
_entity.pdbx_description
1 polymer ?
#
loop_
_entity_poly.entity_id
_entity_poly.type
_entity_poly.pdbx_seq_one_letter_code
_entity_poly.pdbx_strand_id
1 'polypeptide(L)'
;LTEKIAAVPGVKDVAFANWFGGAYQDPHNQVFTFAVSDNYLDVYPEVIVSAEDRKAFADDLNGILAGEMLIKKYGWKIGDTIPLQSQIFPNQEGSKNWSFKLVGVMSSKDGRAFQSGMIILHWKKFDETTPYNQGEVGWYVSRVTDVNQADRIARDIDALSANSDHETKTQTEQAATRNWIKQMADIGLIVTSIMGAVFFTLVLLTGNTMMQAVRERTNELAVLKTMGFSNHKVLGLVLGESVLLLLLGGAIGLALVSVIGAALPAMSGGMIN
;
A
#
# COMPACT_ATOMS: atom_id res chain seq x y z
N LEU A 1 22.92 -0.44 -18.35
CA LEU A 1 22.03 -1.60 -18.54
C LEU A 1 20.88 -1.28 -19.51
N THR A 2 20.32 -0.04 -19.48
CA THR A 2 19.23 0.41 -20.35
C THR A 2 19.46 0.08 -21.83
N GLU A 3 20.64 0.43 -22.37
CA GLU A 3 20.99 0.17 -23.77
C GLU A 3 21.07 -1.33 -24.10
N LYS A 4 21.56 -2.15 -23.15
CA LYS A 4 21.61 -3.59 -23.32
C LYS A 4 20.21 -4.20 -23.37
N ILE A 5 19.30 -3.74 -22.50
CA ILE A 5 17.90 -4.19 -22.52
C ILE A 5 17.21 -3.76 -23.82
N ALA A 6 17.43 -2.52 -24.26
CA ALA A 6 16.86 -2.01 -25.52
C ALA A 6 17.34 -2.79 -26.77
N ALA A 7 18.54 -3.41 -26.70
CA ALA A 7 19.09 -4.21 -27.78
C ALA A 7 18.52 -5.65 -27.83
N VAL A 8 17.75 -6.09 -26.82
CA VAL A 8 17.14 -7.42 -26.82
C VAL A 8 16.06 -7.53 -27.90
N PRO A 9 16.11 -8.53 -28.77
CA PRO A 9 15.14 -8.71 -29.85
C PRO A 9 13.70 -8.86 -29.31
N GLY A 10 12.81 -7.97 -29.74
CA GLY A 10 11.42 -7.93 -29.31
C GLY A 10 11.13 -6.89 -28.23
N VAL A 11 12.14 -6.23 -27.68
CA VAL A 11 11.98 -5.02 -26.86
C VAL A 11 11.74 -3.83 -27.79
N LYS A 12 10.71 -3.05 -27.51
CA LYS A 12 10.36 -1.86 -28.27
C LYS A 12 10.91 -0.59 -27.64
N ASP A 13 10.62 -0.41 -26.35
CA ASP A 13 11.02 0.75 -25.57
C ASP A 13 11.45 0.30 -24.18
N VAL A 14 12.36 1.04 -23.55
CA VAL A 14 12.82 0.82 -22.18
C VAL A 14 12.80 2.13 -21.42
N ALA A 15 12.12 2.12 -20.30
CA ALA A 15 12.14 3.19 -19.33
C ALA A 15 12.62 2.65 -17.98
N PHE A 16 12.90 3.55 -17.06
CA PHE A 16 13.25 3.18 -15.70
C PHE A 16 12.63 4.16 -14.69
N ALA A 17 12.55 3.72 -13.46
CA ALA A 17 12.02 4.51 -12.38
C ALA A 17 12.68 4.18 -11.05
N ASN A 18 12.64 5.15 -10.14
CA ASN A 18 12.98 5.00 -8.74
C ASN A 18 11.79 5.39 -7.87
N TRP A 19 11.63 4.68 -6.77
CA TRP A 19 10.74 5.13 -5.71
C TRP A 19 11.36 6.34 -5.00
N PHE A 20 10.61 7.44 -4.93
CA PHE A 20 11.05 8.63 -4.19
C PHE A 20 10.51 8.65 -2.75
N GLY A 21 9.30 8.12 -2.53
CA GLY A 21 8.66 8.04 -1.22
C GLY A 21 8.33 9.42 -0.65
N GLY A 22 7.55 10.21 -1.36
CA GLY A 22 7.18 11.56 -0.97
C GLY A 22 6.05 11.64 0.06
N ALA A 23 6.10 12.61 0.96
CA ALA A 23 5.00 13.02 1.81
C ALA A 23 4.74 14.52 1.61
N TYR A 24 3.48 14.93 1.56
CA TYR A 24 3.09 16.33 1.36
C TYR A 24 2.72 16.99 2.67
N GLN A 25 3.49 18.03 3.08
CA GLN A 25 3.33 18.85 4.29
C GLN A 25 3.43 18.07 5.61
N ASP A 26 2.77 16.93 5.74
CA ASP A 26 2.75 16.07 6.93
C ASP A 26 3.33 14.69 6.55
N PRO A 27 4.23 14.09 7.35
CA PRO A 27 4.78 12.75 7.10
C PRO A 27 3.73 11.65 6.95
N HIS A 28 2.52 11.84 7.50
CA HIS A 28 1.42 10.90 7.34
C HIS A 28 0.70 11.03 5.98
N ASN A 29 0.83 12.17 5.30
CA ASN A 29 0.27 12.39 3.97
C ASN A 29 1.19 11.80 2.89
N GLN A 30 1.28 10.49 2.85
CA GLN A 30 2.07 9.79 1.84
C GLN A 30 1.50 10.01 0.45
N VAL A 31 2.38 10.33 -0.50
CA VAL A 31 2.06 10.47 -1.91
C VAL A 31 3.00 9.57 -2.70
N PHE A 32 2.43 8.67 -3.49
CA PHE A 32 3.22 7.83 -4.39
C PHE A 32 3.98 8.72 -5.37
N THR A 33 5.29 8.77 -5.23
CA THR A 33 6.14 9.64 -6.04
C THR A 33 7.27 8.81 -6.65
N PHE A 34 7.44 8.95 -7.97
CA PHE A 34 8.44 8.21 -8.74
C PHE A 34 9.32 9.17 -9.52
N ALA A 35 10.62 8.95 -9.43
CA ALA A 35 11.60 9.57 -10.32
C ALA A 35 11.72 8.70 -11.56
N VAL A 36 11.40 9.26 -12.73
CA VAL A 36 11.24 8.50 -13.98
C VAL A 36 12.16 9.00 -15.09
N SER A 37 12.52 8.09 -16.01
CA SER A 37 13.25 8.44 -17.24
C SER A 37 12.40 9.32 -18.15
N ASP A 38 13.06 10.10 -19.02
CA ASP A 38 12.41 11.07 -19.91
C ASP A 38 11.38 10.43 -20.86
N ASN A 39 11.60 9.18 -21.25
CA ASN A 39 10.72 8.41 -22.12
C ASN A 39 9.66 7.56 -21.39
N TYR A 40 9.50 7.75 -20.09
CA TYR A 40 8.57 6.94 -19.28
C TYR A 40 7.13 6.98 -19.79
N LEU A 41 6.66 8.15 -20.21
CA LEU A 41 5.32 8.33 -20.77
C LEU A 41 5.13 7.67 -22.16
N ASP A 42 6.19 7.31 -22.87
CA ASP A 42 6.12 6.55 -24.12
C ASP A 42 5.89 5.08 -23.88
N VAL A 43 6.43 4.58 -22.76
CA VAL A 43 6.24 3.19 -22.33
C VAL A 43 4.84 2.97 -21.75
N TYR A 44 4.23 4.01 -21.15
CA TYR A 44 2.89 3.97 -20.56
C TYR A 44 1.88 4.87 -21.30
N PRO A 45 1.43 4.51 -22.52
CA PRO A 45 0.49 5.31 -23.30
C PRO A 45 -0.93 5.39 -22.72
N GLU A 46 -1.22 4.59 -21.70
CA GLU A 46 -2.44 4.67 -20.90
C GLU A 46 -2.46 5.86 -19.92
N VAL A 47 -1.30 6.44 -19.63
CA VAL A 47 -1.19 7.69 -18.87
C VAL A 47 -1.44 8.84 -19.83
N ILE A 48 -2.54 9.54 -19.63
CA ILE A 48 -2.95 10.67 -20.46
C ILE A 48 -2.36 11.95 -19.87
N VAL A 49 -1.56 12.62 -20.67
CA VAL A 49 -0.99 13.94 -20.38
C VAL A 49 -1.21 14.82 -21.61
N SER A 50 -1.64 16.06 -21.44
CA SER A 50 -1.80 16.99 -22.57
C SER A 50 -0.45 17.22 -23.25
N ALA A 51 -0.46 17.55 -24.54
CA ALA A 51 0.78 17.86 -25.27
C ALA A 51 1.51 19.07 -24.66
N GLU A 52 0.77 20.03 -24.14
CA GLU A 52 1.29 21.21 -23.46
C GLU A 52 1.98 20.85 -22.15
N ASP A 53 1.31 20.06 -21.28
CA ASP A 53 1.86 19.61 -19.99
C ASP A 53 3.08 18.71 -20.19
N ARG A 54 3.05 17.84 -21.21
CA ARG A 54 4.16 16.96 -21.55
C ARG A 54 5.39 17.77 -21.99
N LYS A 55 5.18 18.81 -22.77
CA LYS A 55 6.25 19.73 -23.16
C LYS A 55 6.77 20.51 -21.96
N ALA A 56 5.88 21.07 -21.14
CA ALA A 56 6.25 21.79 -19.92
C ALA A 56 7.08 20.90 -18.95
N PHE A 57 6.72 19.62 -18.85
CA PHE A 57 7.49 18.66 -18.08
C PHE A 57 8.88 18.42 -18.69
N ALA A 58 8.97 18.20 -19.99
CA ALA A 58 10.25 17.96 -20.66
C ALA A 58 11.21 19.18 -20.59
N ASP A 59 10.67 20.40 -20.58
CA ASP A 59 11.44 21.64 -20.58
C ASP A 59 11.93 22.07 -19.16
N ASP A 60 11.34 21.55 -18.08
CA ASP A 60 11.65 21.93 -16.71
C ASP A 60 12.04 20.71 -15.85
N LEU A 61 13.35 20.51 -15.60
CA LEU A 61 13.84 19.41 -14.78
C LEU A 61 13.36 19.45 -13.31
N ASN A 62 12.91 20.62 -12.82
CA ASN A 62 12.28 20.73 -11.51
C ASN A 62 10.77 20.57 -11.56
N GLY A 63 10.23 20.32 -12.77
CA GLY A 63 8.82 20.09 -13.01
C GLY A 63 8.36 18.72 -12.53
N ILE A 64 7.11 18.68 -12.08
CA ILE A 64 6.41 17.43 -11.77
C ILE A 64 5.08 17.37 -12.50
N LEU A 65 4.66 16.13 -12.82
CA LEU A 65 3.28 15.85 -13.18
C LEU A 65 2.57 15.19 -12.00
N ALA A 66 1.38 15.65 -11.68
CA ALA A 66 0.57 15.10 -10.60
C ALA A 66 -0.73 14.50 -11.14
N GLY A 67 -1.15 13.40 -10.55
CA GLY A 67 -2.42 12.76 -10.87
C GLY A 67 -3.62 13.61 -10.44
N GLU A 68 -4.69 13.56 -11.22
CA GLU A 68 -5.89 14.39 -11.00
C GLU A 68 -6.55 14.21 -9.62
N MET A 69 -6.41 13.03 -8.98
CA MET A 69 -6.89 12.81 -7.62
C MET A 69 -6.16 13.69 -6.61
N LEU A 70 -4.83 13.84 -6.76
CA LEU A 70 -4.02 14.69 -5.89
C LEU A 70 -4.35 16.17 -6.09
N ILE A 71 -4.54 16.57 -7.36
CA ILE A 71 -4.97 17.92 -7.71
C ILE A 71 -6.29 18.27 -6.99
N LYS A 72 -7.27 17.37 -7.06
CA LYS A 72 -8.58 17.55 -6.38
C LYS A 72 -8.45 17.51 -4.86
N LYS A 73 -7.64 16.58 -4.32
CA LYS A 73 -7.48 16.40 -2.87
C LYS A 73 -6.82 17.61 -2.21
N TYR A 74 -5.79 18.16 -2.82
CA TYR A 74 -4.98 19.22 -2.22
C TYR A 74 -5.26 20.63 -2.79
N GLY A 75 -6.08 20.73 -3.83
CA GLY A 75 -6.42 22.01 -4.47
C GLY A 75 -5.26 22.65 -5.23
N TRP A 76 -4.29 21.84 -5.67
CA TRP A 76 -3.12 22.34 -6.40
C TRP A 76 -3.46 22.95 -7.76
N LYS A 77 -2.65 23.91 -8.20
CA LYS A 77 -2.78 24.57 -9.49
C LYS A 77 -1.46 24.47 -10.26
N ILE A 78 -1.53 24.39 -11.57
CA ILE A 78 -0.33 24.44 -12.42
C ILE A 78 0.44 25.72 -12.11
N GLY A 79 1.74 25.60 -11.88
CA GLY A 79 2.63 26.67 -11.46
C GLY A 79 2.92 26.71 -9.95
N ASP A 80 2.14 26.00 -9.14
CA ASP A 80 2.38 25.94 -7.70
C ASP A 80 3.71 25.23 -7.38
N THR A 81 4.35 25.66 -6.31
CA THR A 81 5.50 24.95 -5.73
C THR A 81 5.02 23.92 -4.72
N ILE A 82 5.29 22.67 -4.98
CA ILE A 82 4.87 21.54 -4.17
C ILE A 82 6.04 21.07 -3.31
N PRO A 83 6.02 21.31 -1.99
CA PRO A 83 7.01 20.77 -1.08
C PRO A 83 6.72 19.28 -0.84
N LEU A 84 7.72 18.43 -1.08
CA LEU A 84 7.65 17.01 -0.78
C LEU A 84 8.76 16.64 0.19
N GLN A 85 8.43 15.90 1.22
CA GLN A 85 9.41 15.33 2.13
C GLN A 85 9.67 13.87 1.75
N SER A 86 10.89 13.56 1.30
CA SER A 86 11.29 12.17 1.10
C SER A 86 11.65 11.53 2.44
N GLN A 87 11.15 10.32 2.69
CA GLN A 87 11.51 9.58 3.90
C GLN A 87 12.87 8.90 3.76
N ILE A 88 13.28 8.60 2.54
CA ILE A 88 14.44 7.77 2.22
C ILE A 88 15.62 8.64 1.75
N PHE A 89 15.38 9.56 0.83
CA PHE A 89 16.42 10.27 0.09
C PHE A 89 16.58 11.72 0.56
N PRO A 90 17.68 12.06 1.23
CA PRO A 90 18.05 13.45 1.45
C PRO A 90 18.58 14.07 0.15
N ASN A 91 18.53 15.38 0.06
CA ASN A 91 19.21 16.16 -0.97
C ASN A 91 20.70 16.35 -0.62
N GLN A 92 21.47 17.04 -1.47
CA GLN A 92 22.89 17.30 -1.26
C GLN A 92 23.20 18.08 0.04
N GLU A 93 22.25 18.84 0.55
CA GLU A 93 22.36 19.56 1.82
C GLU A 93 22.03 18.69 3.05
N GLY A 94 21.72 17.41 2.85
CA GLY A 94 21.29 16.48 3.89
C GLY A 94 19.83 16.67 4.33
N SER A 95 19.09 17.60 3.72
CA SER A 95 17.68 17.82 3.98
C SER A 95 16.80 16.80 3.25
N LYS A 96 15.79 16.29 3.92
CA LYS A 96 14.77 15.43 3.30
C LYS A 96 13.65 16.22 2.60
N ASN A 97 13.69 17.54 2.68
CA ASN A 97 12.71 18.43 2.05
C ASN A 97 13.15 18.76 0.63
N TRP A 98 12.24 18.52 -0.30
CA TRP A 98 12.41 18.81 -1.71
C TRP A 98 11.29 19.76 -2.16
N SER A 99 11.57 20.57 -3.17
CA SER A 99 10.59 21.50 -3.74
C SER A 99 10.54 21.31 -5.23
N PHE A 100 9.35 21.08 -5.75
CA PHE A 100 9.09 20.85 -7.17
C PHE A 100 8.03 21.81 -7.68
N LYS A 101 8.05 22.12 -8.96
CA LYS A 101 7.04 22.93 -9.62
C LYS A 101 6.00 22.03 -10.30
N LEU A 102 4.73 22.22 -10.00
CA LEU A 102 3.67 21.53 -10.72
C LEU A 102 3.52 22.11 -12.12
N VAL A 103 3.89 21.35 -13.15
CA VAL A 103 3.89 21.81 -14.55
C VAL A 103 2.79 21.17 -15.38
N GLY A 104 2.12 20.14 -14.87
CA GLY A 104 1.01 19.52 -15.60
C GLY A 104 0.28 18.47 -14.79
N VAL A 105 -0.82 18.00 -15.37
CA VAL A 105 -1.73 17.02 -14.77
C VAL A 105 -1.75 15.74 -15.60
N MET A 106 -1.74 14.60 -14.92
CA MET A 106 -1.91 13.31 -15.57
C MET A 106 -3.19 12.63 -15.12
N SER A 107 -3.81 11.91 -16.04
CA SER A 107 -4.96 11.06 -15.80
C SER A 107 -4.75 9.66 -16.38
N SER A 108 -5.62 8.72 -16.06
CA SER A 108 -5.57 7.38 -16.61
C SER A 108 -6.72 7.13 -17.55
N LYS A 109 -6.44 6.53 -18.71
CA LYS A 109 -7.44 6.16 -19.71
C LYS A 109 -8.48 5.16 -19.15
N ASP A 110 -8.07 4.29 -18.26
CA ASP A 110 -8.91 3.24 -17.69
C ASP A 110 -9.45 3.60 -16.29
N GLY A 111 -9.30 4.85 -15.85
CA GLY A 111 -9.72 5.31 -14.52
C GLY A 111 -8.95 4.62 -13.38
N ARG A 112 -7.77 4.06 -13.65
CA ARG A 112 -6.96 3.38 -12.63
C ARG A 112 -6.55 4.38 -11.56
N ALA A 113 -7.01 4.14 -10.34
CA ALA A 113 -6.77 5.03 -9.19
C ALA A 113 -5.28 5.26 -8.91
N PHE A 114 -4.42 4.28 -9.20
CA PHE A 114 -3.00 4.36 -8.94
C PHE A 114 -2.33 5.52 -9.69
N GLN A 115 -2.53 5.63 -11.01
CA GLN A 115 -1.92 6.70 -11.82
C GLN A 115 -2.51 8.07 -11.51
N SER A 116 -3.80 8.11 -11.14
CA SER A 116 -4.47 9.35 -10.71
C SER A 116 -4.02 9.82 -9.31
N GLY A 117 -3.41 8.94 -8.51
CA GLY A 117 -2.95 9.20 -7.15
C GLY A 117 -1.43 9.32 -6.99
N MET A 118 -0.67 9.44 -8.08
CA MET A 118 0.79 9.51 -8.02
C MET A 118 1.36 10.81 -8.57
N ILE A 119 2.63 11.06 -8.26
CA ILE A 119 3.46 12.13 -8.84
C ILE A 119 4.61 11.47 -9.60
N ILE A 120 4.98 12.02 -10.74
CA ILE A 120 6.23 11.71 -11.41
C ILE A 120 7.12 12.94 -11.48
N LEU A 121 8.41 12.74 -11.30
CA LEU A 121 9.47 13.75 -11.40
C LEU A 121 10.62 13.20 -12.24
N HIS A 122 11.51 14.07 -12.70
CA HIS A 122 12.64 13.67 -13.53
C HIS A 122 13.66 12.88 -12.74
N TRP A 123 14.02 11.68 -13.20
CA TRP A 123 15.08 10.87 -12.62
C TRP A 123 16.42 11.60 -12.61
N LYS A 124 16.74 12.33 -13.66
CA LYS A 124 17.97 13.13 -13.75
C LYS A 124 18.08 14.12 -12.59
N LYS A 125 17.01 14.87 -12.29
CA LYS A 125 16.98 15.78 -11.15
C LYS A 125 17.16 15.05 -9.82
N PHE A 126 16.50 13.91 -9.67
CA PHE A 126 16.62 13.06 -8.49
C PHE A 126 18.07 12.57 -8.30
N ASP A 127 18.66 12.00 -9.34
CA ASP A 127 20.00 11.45 -9.35
C ASP A 127 21.08 12.50 -9.04
N GLU A 128 21.02 13.66 -9.71
CA GLU A 128 21.94 14.77 -9.51
C GLU A 128 21.85 15.41 -8.12
N THR A 129 20.67 15.33 -7.47
CA THR A 129 20.41 15.98 -6.18
C THR A 129 20.64 15.03 -5.00
N THR A 130 20.62 13.72 -5.21
CA THR A 130 20.85 12.72 -4.16
C THR A 130 22.35 12.51 -3.96
N PRO A 131 22.84 12.48 -2.69
CA PRO A 131 24.29 12.40 -2.43
C PRO A 131 24.89 10.99 -2.61
N TYR A 132 24.06 9.94 -2.76
CA TYR A 132 24.50 8.56 -2.89
C TYR A 132 23.63 7.80 -3.90
N ASN A 133 24.14 6.65 -4.32
CA ASN A 133 23.50 5.77 -5.30
C ASN A 133 23.27 6.46 -6.67
N GLN A 134 24.16 7.37 -7.04
CA GLN A 134 24.10 8.05 -8.33
C GLN A 134 24.26 7.02 -9.48
N GLY A 135 23.45 7.18 -10.52
CA GLY A 135 23.44 6.25 -11.64
C GLY A 135 22.66 4.97 -11.38
N GLU A 136 22.12 4.75 -10.18
CA GLU A 136 21.31 3.58 -9.86
C GLU A 136 19.83 3.83 -10.15
N VAL A 137 19.16 2.79 -10.62
CA VAL A 137 17.72 2.81 -10.89
C VAL A 137 17.01 1.73 -10.08
N GLY A 138 15.79 2.02 -9.63
CA GLY A 138 15.02 1.09 -8.81
C GLY A 138 14.53 -0.11 -9.61
N TRP A 139 14.00 0.14 -10.81
CA TRP A 139 13.56 -0.91 -11.73
C TRP A 139 13.51 -0.39 -13.17
N TYR A 140 13.57 -1.33 -14.09
CA TYR A 140 13.35 -1.08 -15.52
C TYR A 140 11.94 -1.51 -15.90
N VAL A 141 11.38 -0.81 -16.88
CA VAL A 141 10.13 -1.17 -17.54
C VAL A 141 10.39 -1.24 -19.03
N SER A 142 10.07 -2.36 -19.63
CA SER A 142 10.23 -2.54 -21.08
C SER A 142 8.90 -2.85 -21.74
N ARG A 143 8.65 -2.20 -22.86
CA ARG A 143 7.53 -2.52 -23.73
C ARG A 143 7.98 -3.52 -24.80
N VAL A 144 7.22 -4.58 -24.97
CA VAL A 144 7.52 -5.61 -25.96
C VAL A 144 6.66 -5.45 -27.21
N THR A 145 7.17 -5.88 -28.36
CA THR A 145 6.45 -5.85 -29.65
C THR A 145 5.38 -6.94 -29.74
N ASP A 146 5.61 -8.10 -29.10
CA ASP A 146 4.70 -9.23 -29.07
C ASP A 146 4.59 -9.79 -27.65
N VAL A 147 3.40 -9.68 -27.08
CA VAL A 147 3.10 -10.14 -25.70
C VAL A 147 3.30 -11.66 -25.54
N ASN A 148 3.10 -12.45 -26.62
CA ASN A 148 3.29 -13.89 -26.56
C ASN A 148 4.77 -14.30 -26.38
N GLN A 149 5.70 -13.40 -26.66
CA GLN A 149 7.13 -13.60 -26.47
C GLN A 149 7.66 -13.02 -25.14
N ALA A 150 6.80 -12.44 -24.33
CA ALA A 150 7.19 -11.74 -23.11
C ALA A 150 8.05 -12.61 -22.17
N ASP A 151 7.70 -13.89 -21.98
CA ASP A 151 8.47 -14.80 -21.12
C ASP A 151 9.86 -15.15 -21.68
N ARG A 152 10.01 -15.20 -23.00
CA ARG A 152 11.32 -15.37 -23.65
C ARG A 152 12.16 -14.12 -23.46
N ILE A 153 11.59 -12.97 -23.78
CA ILE A 153 12.27 -11.67 -23.66
C ILE A 153 12.68 -11.42 -22.21
N ALA A 154 11.84 -11.79 -21.23
CA ALA A 154 12.17 -11.68 -19.82
C ALA A 154 13.42 -12.49 -19.44
N ARG A 155 13.53 -13.74 -19.92
CA ARG A 155 14.72 -14.56 -19.70
C ARG A 155 15.95 -13.99 -20.40
N ASP A 156 15.80 -13.46 -21.61
CA ASP A 156 16.90 -12.86 -22.36
C ASP A 156 17.42 -11.59 -21.64
N ILE A 157 16.53 -10.79 -21.03
CA ILE A 157 16.90 -9.64 -20.21
C ILE A 157 17.63 -10.08 -18.94
N ASP A 158 17.11 -11.09 -18.22
CA ASP A 158 17.74 -11.58 -16.99
C ASP A 158 19.14 -12.16 -17.26
N ALA A 159 19.33 -12.78 -18.43
CA ALA A 159 20.64 -13.29 -18.85
C ALA A 159 21.70 -12.19 -19.02
N LEU A 160 21.31 -10.91 -19.27
CA LEU A 160 22.25 -9.79 -19.39
C LEU A 160 22.94 -9.43 -18.08
N SER A 161 22.29 -9.71 -16.95
CA SER A 161 22.79 -9.40 -15.62
C SER A 161 23.10 -10.62 -14.76
N ALA A 162 22.96 -11.81 -15.32
CA ALA A 162 23.25 -13.07 -14.64
C ALA A 162 24.69 -13.11 -14.12
N ASN A 163 24.86 -13.51 -12.87
CA ASN A 163 26.15 -13.54 -12.15
C ASN A 163 26.84 -12.16 -12.01
N SER A 164 26.10 -11.06 -12.11
CA SER A 164 26.59 -9.71 -11.80
C SER A 164 26.22 -9.32 -10.36
N ASP A 165 26.86 -8.27 -9.85
CA ASP A 165 26.54 -7.70 -8.52
C ASP A 165 25.10 -7.14 -8.45
N HIS A 166 24.46 -6.95 -9.60
CA HIS A 166 23.12 -6.37 -9.75
C HIS A 166 22.25 -7.26 -10.67
N GLU A 167 21.99 -8.48 -10.22
CA GLU A 167 21.09 -9.37 -10.95
C GLU A 167 19.66 -8.79 -11.00
N THR A 168 19.04 -8.89 -12.18
CA THR A 168 17.65 -8.49 -12.38
C THR A 168 16.75 -9.70 -12.49
N LYS A 169 15.50 -9.56 -12.07
CA LYS A 169 14.44 -10.52 -12.30
C LYS A 169 13.30 -9.85 -13.06
N THR A 170 13.15 -10.26 -14.29
CA THR A 170 12.15 -9.70 -15.20
C THR A 170 10.87 -10.54 -15.17
N GLN A 171 9.74 -9.89 -15.10
CA GLN A 171 8.43 -10.54 -15.18
C GLN A 171 7.42 -9.61 -15.87
N THR A 172 6.37 -10.19 -16.41
CA THR A 172 5.27 -9.38 -16.96
C THR A 172 4.55 -8.61 -15.87
N GLU A 173 4.00 -7.43 -16.18
CA GLU A 173 3.23 -6.61 -15.23
C GLU A 173 2.05 -7.39 -14.63
N GLN A 174 1.41 -8.25 -15.43
CA GLN A 174 0.34 -9.13 -14.94
C GLN A 174 0.85 -10.16 -13.92
N ALA A 175 2.05 -10.71 -14.14
CA ALA A 175 2.66 -11.64 -13.19
C ALA A 175 3.08 -10.91 -11.91
N ALA A 176 3.66 -9.71 -12.03
CA ALA A 176 4.00 -8.86 -10.89
C ALA A 176 2.76 -8.55 -10.03
N THR A 177 1.67 -8.11 -10.66
CA THR A 177 0.40 -7.83 -9.98
C THR A 177 -0.17 -9.07 -9.30
N ARG A 178 -0.16 -10.23 -9.98
CA ARG A 178 -0.62 -11.50 -9.37
C ARG A 178 0.22 -11.90 -8.16
N ASN A 179 1.54 -11.77 -8.25
CA ASN A 179 2.46 -12.09 -7.15
C ASN A 179 2.21 -11.15 -5.96
N TRP A 180 1.98 -9.87 -6.23
CA TRP A 180 1.66 -8.89 -5.19
C TRP A 180 0.33 -9.21 -4.49
N ILE A 181 -0.72 -9.51 -5.25
CA ILE A 181 -2.03 -9.94 -4.70
C ILE A 181 -1.87 -11.22 -3.88
N LYS A 182 -1.08 -12.18 -4.35
CA LYS A 182 -0.82 -13.41 -3.62
C LYS A 182 -0.12 -13.15 -2.28
N GLN A 183 0.88 -12.28 -2.26
CA GLN A 183 1.54 -11.87 -1.00
C GLN A 183 0.56 -11.23 -0.01
N MET A 184 -0.36 -10.39 -0.50
CA MET A 184 -1.41 -9.81 0.33
C MET A 184 -2.36 -10.87 0.88
N ALA A 185 -2.73 -11.87 0.08
CA ALA A 185 -3.57 -12.99 0.51
C ALA A 185 -2.87 -13.85 1.58
N ASP A 186 -1.57 -14.09 1.44
CA ASP A 186 -0.76 -14.84 2.42
C ASP A 186 -0.70 -14.10 3.77
N ILE A 187 -0.57 -12.77 3.76
CA ILE A 187 -0.67 -11.93 4.97
C ILE A 187 -2.05 -12.08 5.61
N GLY A 188 -3.12 -12.06 4.82
CA GLY A 188 -4.49 -12.28 5.29
C GLY A 188 -4.66 -13.64 5.98
N LEU A 189 -4.06 -14.69 5.45
CA LEU A 189 -4.08 -16.02 6.04
C LEU A 189 -3.31 -16.05 7.38
N ILE A 190 -2.15 -15.41 7.47
CA ILE A 190 -1.38 -15.28 8.72
C ILE A 190 -2.20 -14.56 9.78
N VAL A 191 -2.80 -13.41 9.45
CA VAL A 191 -3.65 -12.65 10.37
C VAL A 191 -4.84 -13.48 10.85
N THR A 192 -5.52 -14.17 9.94
CA THR A 192 -6.67 -15.03 10.27
C THR A 192 -6.25 -16.19 11.20
N SER A 193 -5.07 -16.77 10.98
CA SER A 193 -4.54 -17.85 11.82
C SER A 193 -4.22 -17.35 13.24
N ILE A 194 -3.60 -16.18 13.35
CA ILE A 194 -3.33 -15.52 14.64
C ILE A 194 -4.65 -15.22 15.36
N MET A 195 -5.63 -14.64 14.67
CA MET A 195 -6.94 -14.37 15.24
C MET A 195 -7.64 -15.64 15.71
N GLY A 196 -7.53 -16.74 14.95
CA GLY A 196 -8.06 -18.05 15.33
C GLY A 196 -7.42 -18.57 16.63
N ALA A 197 -6.11 -18.47 16.77
CA ALA A 197 -5.39 -18.87 17.98
C ALA A 197 -5.78 -18.01 19.19
N VAL A 198 -5.89 -16.70 19.02
CA VAL A 198 -6.36 -15.77 20.06
C VAL A 198 -7.79 -16.10 20.47
N PHE A 199 -8.68 -16.30 19.50
CA PHE A 199 -10.07 -16.68 19.78
C PHE A 199 -10.16 -17.99 20.55
N PHE A 200 -9.40 -19.01 20.16
CA PHE A 200 -9.33 -20.29 20.87
C PHE A 200 -8.88 -20.09 22.33
N THR A 201 -7.84 -19.30 22.55
CA THR A 201 -7.34 -18.97 23.90
C THR A 201 -8.41 -18.27 24.74
N LEU A 202 -9.13 -17.31 24.14
CA LEU A 202 -10.22 -16.62 24.82
C LEU A 202 -11.38 -17.54 25.20
N VAL A 203 -11.72 -18.50 24.34
CA VAL A 203 -12.76 -19.51 24.64
C VAL A 203 -12.33 -20.37 25.85
N LEU A 204 -11.10 -20.84 25.89
CA LEU A 204 -10.58 -21.62 27.02
C LEU A 204 -10.55 -20.80 28.31
N LEU A 205 -10.08 -19.55 28.25
CA LEU A 205 -10.04 -18.63 29.38
C LEU A 205 -11.44 -18.37 29.93
N THR A 206 -12.39 -18.05 29.06
CA THR A 206 -13.78 -17.81 29.42
C THR A 206 -14.43 -19.02 30.03
N GLY A 207 -14.20 -20.21 29.45
CA GLY A 207 -14.69 -21.48 30.01
C GLY A 207 -14.15 -21.77 31.43
N ASN A 208 -12.86 -21.51 31.63
CA ASN A 208 -12.23 -21.67 32.94
C ASN A 208 -12.78 -20.69 33.99
N THR A 209 -12.89 -19.42 33.61
CA THR A 209 -13.45 -18.37 34.47
C THR A 209 -14.91 -18.67 34.84
N MET A 210 -15.68 -19.18 33.89
CA MET A 210 -17.07 -19.56 34.10
C MET A 210 -17.22 -20.75 35.06
N MET A 211 -16.36 -21.77 34.93
CA MET A 211 -16.32 -22.89 35.89
C MET A 211 -15.99 -22.39 37.29
N GLN A 212 -15.07 -21.45 37.44
CA GLN A 212 -14.72 -20.87 38.73
C GLN A 212 -15.91 -20.07 39.32
N ALA A 213 -16.57 -19.24 38.56
CA ALA A 213 -17.72 -18.47 38.98
C ALA A 213 -18.88 -19.37 39.44
N VAL A 214 -19.13 -20.48 38.75
CA VAL A 214 -20.13 -21.49 39.20
C VAL A 214 -19.74 -22.15 40.52
N ARG A 215 -18.44 -22.49 40.69
CA ARG A 215 -17.95 -23.08 41.98
C ARG A 215 -18.11 -22.12 43.13
N GLU A 216 -17.80 -20.85 42.98
CA GLU A 216 -17.92 -19.84 44.02
C GLU A 216 -19.39 -19.63 44.45
N ARG A 217 -20.36 -19.78 43.51
CA ARG A 217 -21.80 -19.61 43.77
C ARG A 217 -22.51 -20.92 44.12
N THR A 218 -21.78 -22.01 44.37
CA THR A 218 -22.40 -23.33 44.64
C THR A 218 -23.36 -23.27 45.83
N ASN A 219 -23.03 -22.52 46.91
CA ASN A 219 -23.88 -22.38 48.09
C ASN A 219 -25.19 -21.61 47.74
N GLU A 220 -25.13 -20.57 46.96
CA GLU A 220 -26.31 -19.80 46.52
C GLU A 220 -27.24 -20.66 45.62
N LEU A 221 -26.64 -21.44 44.72
CA LEU A 221 -27.38 -22.39 43.87
C LEU A 221 -28.02 -23.52 44.69
N ALA A 222 -27.37 -23.97 45.78
CA ALA A 222 -27.92 -24.94 46.70
C ALA A 222 -29.14 -24.40 47.47
N VAL A 223 -29.12 -23.16 47.90
CA VAL A 223 -30.27 -22.46 48.52
C VAL A 223 -31.47 -22.41 47.57
N LEU A 224 -31.24 -22.06 46.29
CA LEU A 224 -32.32 -22.09 45.29
C LEU A 224 -32.96 -23.47 45.14
N LYS A 225 -32.16 -24.53 45.21
CA LYS A 225 -32.67 -25.93 45.17
C LYS A 225 -33.49 -26.27 46.42
N THR A 226 -33.10 -25.82 47.59
CA THR A 226 -33.88 -26.07 48.82
C THR A 226 -35.23 -25.33 48.80
N MET A 227 -35.30 -24.18 48.08
CA MET A 227 -36.54 -23.45 47.83
C MET A 227 -37.44 -24.07 46.73
N GLY A 228 -37.05 -25.26 46.19
CA GLY A 228 -37.87 -26.00 45.23
C GLY A 228 -37.59 -25.69 43.74
N PHE A 229 -36.54 -24.97 43.41
CA PHE A 229 -36.15 -24.76 42.02
C PHE A 229 -35.60 -26.04 41.38
N SER A 230 -36.12 -26.42 40.24
CA SER A 230 -35.62 -27.56 39.50
C SER A 230 -34.23 -27.32 38.91
N ASN A 231 -33.47 -28.39 38.66
CA ASN A 231 -32.13 -28.30 38.05
C ASN A 231 -32.13 -27.52 36.72
N HIS A 232 -33.20 -27.68 35.91
CA HIS A 232 -33.33 -26.99 34.64
C HIS A 232 -33.52 -25.48 34.83
N LYS A 233 -34.25 -25.05 35.85
CA LYS A 233 -34.44 -23.60 36.15
C LYS A 233 -33.16 -22.95 36.64
N VAL A 234 -32.40 -23.64 37.54
CA VAL A 234 -31.10 -23.17 38.02
C VAL A 234 -30.08 -23.08 36.87
N LEU A 235 -30.01 -24.11 36.02
CA LEU A 235 -29.14 -24.12 34.84
C LEU A 235 -29.53 -22.98 33.87
N GLY A 236 -30.83 -22.80 33.62
CA GLY A 236 -31.33 -21.71 32.74
C GLY A 236 -30.96 -20.33 33.25
N LEU A 237 -30.95 -20.12 34.57
CA LEU A 237 -30.57 -18.84 35.19
C LEU A 237 -29.06 -18.55 34.98
N VAL A 238 -28.21 -19.54 35.24
CA VAL A 238 -26.75 -19.42 35.04
C VAL A 238 -26.41 -19.19 33.55
N LEU A 239 -27.03 -19.96 32.66
CA LEU A 239 -26.84 -19.76 31.23
C LEU A 239 -27.36 -18.41 30.74
N GLY A 240 -28.52 -17.95 31.25
CA GLY A 240 -29.10 -16.66 30.91
C GLY A 240 -28.19 -15.49 31.31
N GLU A 241 -27.61 -15.54 32.52
CA GLU A 241 -26.62 -14.56 33.00
C GLU A 241 -25.41 -14.53 32.09
N SER A 242 -24.90 -15.70 31.72
CA SER A 242 -23.72 -15.82 30.84
C SER A 242 -23.98 -15.28 29.43
N VAL A 243 -25.14 -15.59 28.85
CA VAL A 243 -25.56 -15.06 27.52
C VAL A 243 -25.72 -13.55 27.59
N LEU A 244 -26.33 -13.02 28.65
CA LEU A 244 -26.47 -11.56 28.83
C LEU A 244 -25.12 -10.86 28.85
N LEU A 245 -24.16 -11.36 29.63
CA LEU A 245 -22.81 -10.81 29.71
C LEU A 245 -22.09 -10.87 28.35
N LEU A 246 -22.26 -11.96 27.62
CA LEU A 246 -21.68 -12.14 26.28
C LEU A 246 -22.27 -11.16 25.27
N LEU A 247 -23.58 -10.94 25.30
CA LEU A 247 -24.25 -9.94 24.46
C LEU A 247 -23.82 -8.52 24.78
N LEU A 248 -23.72 -8.17 26.07
CA LEU A 248 -23.24 -6.85 26.49
C LEU A 248 -21.77 -6.64 26.08
N GLY A 249 -20.90 -7.61 26.35
CA GLY A 249 -19.49 -7.52 25.95
C GLY A 249 -19.33 -7.44 24.41
N GLY A 250 -20.10 -8.23 23.68
CA GLY A 250 -20.13 -8.18 22.22
C GLY A 250 -20.60 -6.83 21.68
N ALA A 251 -21.67 -6.26 22.24
CA ALA A 251 -22.17 -4.95 21.84
C ALA A 251 -21.14 -3.83 22.10
N ILE A 252 -20.49 -3.85 23.28
CA ILE A 252 -19.41 -2.91 23.60
C ILE A 252 -18.24 -3.08 22.64
N GLY A 253 -17.81 -4.32 22.36
CA GLY A 253 -16.73 -4.62 21.42
C GLY A 253 -17.02 -4.11 20.01
N LEU A 254 -18.24 -4.33 19.51
CA LEU A 254 -18.66 -3.84 18.21
C LEU A 254 -18.72 -2.31 18.16
N ALA A 255 -19.19 -1.68 19.22
CA ALA A 255 -19.21 -0.21 19.30
C ALA A 255 -17.78 0.37 19.26
N LEU A 256 -16.84 -0.21 20.02
CA LEU A 256 -15.43 0.21 19.99
C LEU A 256 -14.79 0.04 18.62
N VAL A 257 -14.99 -1.10 17.97
CA VAL A 257 -14.48 -1.36 16.62
C VAL A 257 -15.06 -0.38 15.61
N SER A 258 -16.37 -0.06 15.71
CA SER A 258 -17.01 0.92 14.85
C SER A 258 -16.44 2.33 15.00
N VAL A 259 -16.16 2.76 16.24
CA VAL A 259 -15.53 4.06 16.53
C VAL A 259 -14.10 4.11 15.98
N ILE A 260 -13.30 3.06 16.23
CA ILE A 260 -11.93 2.96 15.72
C ILE A 260 -11.95 2.93 14.20
N GLY A 261 -12.82 2.12 13.59
CA GLY A 261 -12.96 2.02 12.13
C GLY A 261 -13.35 3.34 11.48
N ALA A 262 -14.21 4.13 12.11
CA ALA A 262 -14.56 5.46 11.62
C ALA A 262 -13.40 6.48 11.75
N ALA A 263 -12.51 6.29 12.73
CA ALA A 263 -11.34 7.15 12.95
C ALA A 263 -10.15 6.77 12.01
N LEU A 264 -10.06 5.52 11.55
CA LEU A 264 -8.97 5.04 10.71
C LEU A 264 -8.73 5.84 9.42
N PRO A 265 -9.75 6.22 8.62
CA PRO A 265 -9.55 7.05 7.43
C PRO A 265 -8.95 8.42 7.77
N ALA A 266 -9.34 9.02 8.89
CA ALA A 266 -8.78 10.29 9.34
C ALA A 266 -7.33 10.14 9.82
N MET A 267 -6.99 9.03 10.46
CA MET A 267 -5.62 8.74 10.94
C MET A 267 -4.69 8.29 9.81
N SER A 268 -5.20 7.64 8.78
CA SER A 268 -4.42 7.14 7.63
C SER A 268 -4.25 8.17 6.50
N GLY A 269 -4.69 9.42 6.70
CA GLY A 269 -4.63 10.45 5.66
C GLY A 269 -5.42 10.10 4.39
N GLY A 270 -6.41 9.21 4.50
CA GLY A 270 -7.25 8.77 3.38
C GLY A 270 -6.65 7.65 2.51
N MET A 271 -5.61 6.95 3.00
CA MET A 271 -5.06 5.77 2.30
C MET A 271 -5.94 4.52 2.46
N ILE A 272 -6.81 4.49 3.46
CA ILE A 272 -7.74 3.40 3.71
C ILE A 272 -9.15 3.99 3.64
N ASN A 273 -9.89 3.67 2.58
CA ASN A 273 -11.32 3.94 2.44
C ASN A 273 -12.09 2.65 2.60
#